data_8600c8207d8150989c53bf89cf1f53b4
#
_entry.id   8600c8207d8150989c53bf89cf1f53b4
#
_cell.length_a   1.000
_cell.length_b   1.000
_cell.length_c   1.000
_cell.angle_alpha   90.00
_cell.angle_beta   90.00
_cell.angle_gamma   90.00
#
_symmetry.space_group_name_H-M   'P 1'
#
loop_
_entity.id
_entity.type
_entity.pdbx_description
1 polymer ?
#
loop_
_entity_poly.entity_id
_entity_poly.type
_entity_poly.pdbx_seq_one_letter_code
_entity_poly.pdbx_strand_id
1 'polypeptide(L)' 'MDNVVPFRNVVARVELAEACGEWLVRVTEHDQELTRAFELEKYALSYAEGQRIRLGLHTITRT' A
#
# COMPACT_ATOMS: atom_id res chain seq x y z
N MET A 1 -31.22 -5.26 -2.93
CA MET A 1 -30.49 -5.35 -3.05
C MET A 1 -29.69 -5.32 -3.29
N ASP A 2 -29.56 -5.46 -3.10
CA ASP A 2 -28.69 -5.61 -3.22
C ASP A 2 -27.76 -5.43 -3.41
N ASN A 3 -27.50 -5.46 -3.33
CA ASN A 3 -26.51 -5.38 -3.47
C ASN A 3 -25.59 -5.16 -3.58
N VAL A 4 -25.25 -5.45 -3.50
CA VAL A 4 -24.44 -5.35 -3.51
C VAL A 4 -23.39 -5.02 -3.74
N VAL A 5 -22.82 -5.17 -4.05
CA VAL A 5 -21.85 -4.74 -4.17
C VAL A 5 -20.83 -4.46 -3.42
N PRO A 6 -20.61 -4.60 -2.60
CA PRO A 6 -19.68 -4.27 -1.64
C PRO A 6 -18.29 -4.70 -1.81
N PHE A 7 -18.02 -5.79 -2.19
CA PHE A 7 -16.65 -6.19 -2.25
C PHE A 7 -15.82 -5.28 -3.09
N ARG A 8 -16.40 -4.54 -3.88
CA ARG A 8 -15.59 -3.64 -4.63
C ARG A 8 -15.17 -2.47 -3.79
N ASN A 9 -15.72 -2.36 -2.61
CA ASN A 9 -15.24 -1.36 -1.70
C ASN A 9 -14.03 -1.80 -0.97
N VAL A 10 -13.67 -3.04 -1.11
CA VAL A 10 -12.50 -3.55 -0.47
C VAL A 10 -11.33 -3.22 -1.38
N VAL A 11 -10.79 -2.05 -1.20
CA VAL A 11 -9.68 -1.60 -1.99
C VAL A 11 -8.41 -1.78 -1.19
N ALA A 12 -7.48 -2.50 -1.74
CA ALA A 12 -6.18 -2.68 -1.13
C ALA A 12 -5.14 -2.11 -2.08
N ARG A 13 -4.21 -1.37 -1.52
CA ARG A 13 -3.19 -0.73 -2.34
C ARG A 13 -1.93 -0.52 -1.53
N VAL A 14 -0.80 -0.68 -2.18
CA VAL A 14 0.48 -0.37 -1.59
C VAL A 14 1.15 0.64 -2.50
N GLU A 15 1.48 1.80 -1.95
CA GLU A 15 2.09 2.88 -2.70
C GLU A 15 3.45 3.20 -2.15
N LEU A 16 4.38 3.52 -3.02
CA LEU A 16 5.73 3.90 -2.64
C LEU A 16 6.03 5.26 -3.26
N ALA A 17 6.46 6.19 -2.43
CA ALA A 17 6.76 7.54 -2.88
C ALA A 17 7.98 8.06 -2.16
N GLU A 18 8.72 8.94 -2.81
CA GLU A 18 9.83 9.62 -2.20
C GLU A 18 9.45 11.07 -1.96
N ALA A 19 9.76 11.57 -0.78
CA ALA A 19 9.46 12.94 -0.45
C ALA A 19 10.51 13.45 0.51
N CYS A 20 11.21 14.51 0.13
CA CYS A 20 12.16 15.18 1.03
C CYS A 20 13.19 14.23 1.60
N GLY A 21 13.69 13.34 0.79
CA GLY A 21 14.76 12.45 1.22
C GLY A 21 14.30 11.24 2.00
N GLU A 22 13.00 11.05 2.10
CA GLU A 22 12.46 9.88 2.77
C GLU A 22 11.64 9.06 1.79
N TRP A 23 11.54 7.78 2.10
CA TRP A 23 10.74 6.86 1.29
C TRP A 23 9.51 6.49 2.07
N LEU A 24 8.36 6.79 1.51
CA LEU A 24 7.09 6.58 2.18
C LEU A 24 6.37 5.41 1.57
N VAL A 25 5.85 4.53 2.42
CA VAL A 25 5.02 3.43 1.97
C VAL A 25 3.66 3.62 2.58
N ARG A 26 2.66 3.73 1.74
CA ARG A 26 1.28 3.85 2.18
C ARG A 26 0.55 2.57 1.85
N VAL A 27 -0.03 1.96 2.86
CA VAL A 27 -0.80 0.74 2.69
C VAL A 27 -2.25 1.07 2.99
N THR A 28 -3.10 0.85 2.00
CA THR A 28 -4.53 1.06 2.14
C THR A 28 -5.21 -0.29 2.14
N GLU A 29 -6.08 -0.49 3.12
CA GLU A 29 -6.75 -1.76 3.25
C GLU A 29 -8.13 -1.50 3.83
N HIS A 30 -9.17 -1.80 3.07
CA HIS A 30 -10.53 -1.51 3.51
C HIS A 30 -10.66 -0.02 3.77
N ASP A 31 -10.99 0.33 4.98
CA ASP A 31 -11.11 1.73 5.36
C ASP A 31 -9.90 2.25 6.07
N GLN A 32 -8.86 1.47 6.17
CA GLN A 32 -7.70 1.82 6.96
C GLN A 32 -6.55 2.20 6.06
N GLU A 33 -5.75 3.11 6.56
CA GLU A 33 -4.61 3.58 5.82
C GLU A 33 -3.45 3.73 6.80
N LEU A 34 -2.31 3.17 6.43
CA LEU A 34 -1.12 3.23 7.24
C LEU A 34 0.02 3.74 6.38
N THR A 35 0.74 4.73 6.89
CA THR A 35 1.90 5.27 6.19
C THR A 35 3.12 5.09 7.06
N ARG A 36 4.20 4.61 6.46
CA ARG A 36 5.47 4.47 7.14
C ARG A 36 6.55 5.14 6.34
N ALA A 37 7.52 5.71 7.05
CA ALA A 37 8.63 6.41 6.43
C ALA A 37 9.91 5.62 6.67
N PHE A 38 10.77 5.58 5.65
CA PHE A 38 12.03 4.88 5.71
C PHE A 38 13.11 5.79 5.17
N GLU A 39 14.29 5.67 5.71
CA GLU A 39 15.42 6.48 5.24
C GLU A 39 16.04 5.90 3.98
N LEU A 40 15.89 4.61 3.77
CA LEU A 40 16.49 3.96 2.61
C LEU A 40 15.43 3.28 1.78
N GLU A 41 15.60 3.40 0.47
CA GLU A 41 14.64 2.81 -0.45
C GLU A 41 14.53 1.31 -0.26
N LYS A 42 15.63 0.63 -0.02
CA LYS A 42 15.59 -0.82 0.08
C LYS A 42 14.73 -1.29 1.24
N TYR A 43 14.71 -0.54 2.33
CA TYR A 43 13.86 -0.90 3.45
C TYR A 43 12.40 -0.64 3.13
N ALA A 44 12.14 0.47 2.44
CA ALA A 44 10.78 0.78 2.03
C ALA A 44 10.27 -0.28 1.07
N LEU A 45 11.10 -0.68 0.10
CA LEU A 45 10.69 -1.70 -0.86
C LEU A 45 10.43 -3.03 -0.18
N SER A 46 11.28 -3.40 0.77
CA SER A 46 11.11 -4.66 1.47
C SER A 46 9.78 -4.67 2.23
N TYR A 47 9.48 -3.57 2.89
CA TYR A 47 8.23 -3.46 3.61
C TYR A 47 7.04 -3.49 2.65
N ALA A 48 7.15 -2.75 1.55
CA ALA A 48 6.07 -2.68 0.58
C ALA A 48 5.82 -4.05 -0.05
N GLU A 49 6.89 -4.79 -0.35
CA GLU A 49 6.74 -6.12 -0.92
C GLU A 49 6.02 -7.05 0.04
N GLY A 50 6.38 -6.99 1.31
CA GLY A 50 5.70 -7.80 2.30
C GLY A 50 4.22 -7.50 2.36
N GLN A 51 3.87 -6.23 2.29
CA GLN A 51 2.47 -5.85 2.32
C GLN A 51 1.76 -6.27 1.04
N ARG A 52 2.43 -6.13 -0.10
CA ARG A 52 1.86 -6.54 -1.36
C ARG A 52 1.49 -8.02 -1.32
N ILE A 53 2.41 -8.84 -0.83
CA ILE A 53 2.19 -10.28 -0.75
C ILE A 53 1.06 -10.59 0.23
N ARG A 54 1.08 -9.95 1.39
CA ARG A 54 0.05 -10.19 2.39
C ARG A 54 -1.33 -9.87 1.85
N LEU A 55 -1.44 -8.81 1.06
CA LEU A 55 -2.72 -8.37 0.54
C LEU A 55 -3.09 -9.02 -0.78
N GLY A 56 -2.21 -9.85 -1.33
CA GLY A 56 -2.50 -10.55 -2.56
C GLY A 56 -2.50 -9.65 -3.79
N LEU A 57 -1.74 -8.57 -3.74
CA LEU A 57 -1.71 -7.63 -4.85
C LEU A 57 -0.64 -8.01 -5.84
N HIS A 58 -0.83 -7.58 -7.09
CA HIS A 58 0.11 -7.88 -8.15
C HIS A 58 1.24 -6.87 -8.21
N THR A 59 0.98 -5.64 -7.84
CA THR A 59 1.96 -4.58 -8.03
C THR A 59 1.97 -3.63 -6.85
N ILE A 60 3.06 -2.87 -6.80
CA ILE A 60 3.21 -1.74 -5.90
C ILE A 60 3.12 -0.50 -6.78
N THR A 61 2.30 0.46 -6.39
CA THR A 61 2.16 1.69 -7.13
C THR A 61 3.29 2.63 -6.72
N ARG A 62 4.05 3.10 -7.68
CA ARG A 62 5.12 4.07 -7.40
C ARG A 62 4.67 5.43 -7.85
N THR A 63 4.84 6.39 -7.00
CA THR A 63 4.40 7.76 -7.30
C THR A 63 5.56 8.74 -7.21
#